data_9216b801bd983c0bec10bd0df5e77ae0
#
_entry.id   9216b801bd983c0bec10bd0df5e77ae0
#
_cell.length_a   1.000
_cell.length_b   1.000
_cell.length_c   1.000
_cell.angle_alpha   90.00
_cell.angle_beta   90.00
_cell.angle_gamma   90.00
#
_symmetry.space_group_name_H-M   'P 1'
#
loop_
_entity.id
_entity.type
_entity.pdbx_description
1 polymer ?
#
loop_
_entity_poly.entity_id
_entity_poly.type
_entity_poly.pdbx_seq_one_letter_code
_entity_poly.pdbx_strand_id
1 'polypeptide(L)'
;MKGKITIISAICAIFAAIIPAKAQFMNGPSYADLNDSETVRAMKEHVSTISAAVMEGRKAGSEGERMTAEYVTGIFKKYGVDVLSGKDGDVFGIRQENGDTLTSRNVIAFIQGGDKALRDKYIVIGARMDNLGTDTMTIDGRTVDRTYYGANGNASGLAMMLELARMLQTNSPLLGRSVLF
;
A
#
# COMPACT_ATOMS: atom_id res chain seq x y z
N MET A 1 63.14 -18.39 -3.53
CA MET A 1 62.48 -17.06 -3.59
C MET A 1 61.25 -16.98 -4.49
N LYS A 2 61.02 -17.88 -5.47
CA LYS A 2 59.86 -17.85 -6.40
C LYS A 2 58.49 -18.11 -5.72
N GLY A 3 58.42 -18.95 -4.67
CA GLY A 3 57.14 -19.27 -4.00
C GLY A 3 56.55 -18.14 -3.15
N LYS A 4 57.38 -17.25 -2.58
CA LYS A 4 56.90 -16.14 -1.75
C LYS A 4 56.25 -15.00 -2.57
N ILE A 5 56.73 -14.79 -3.80
CA ILE A 5 56.20 -13.77 -4.71
C ILE A 5 54.82 -14.19 -5.22
N THR A 6 54.62 -15.48 -5.50
CA THR A 6 53.33 -16.02 -5.96
C THR A 6 52.22 -15.91 -4.90
N ILE A 7 52.52 -16.13 -3.62
CA ILE A 7 51.59 -16.01 -2.51
C ILE A 7 51.16 -14.54 -2.27
N ILE A 8 52.11 -13.61 -2.34
CA ILE A 8 51.85 -12.18 -2.19
C ILE A 8 50.97 -11.66 -3.33
N SER A 9 51.20 -12.08 -4.57
CA SER A 9 50.36 -11.72 -5.72
C SER A 9 48.96 -12.27 -5.61
N ALA A 10 48.75 -13.49 -5.08
CA ALA A 10 47.44 -14.09 -4.86
C ALA A 10 46.64 -13.35 -3.75
N ILE A 11 47.32 -12.95 -2.67
CA ILE A 11 46.69 -12.16 -1.58
C ILE A 11 46.29 -10.77 -2.07
N CYS A 12 47.12 -10.08 -2.85
CA CYS A 12 46.79 -8.80 -3.45
C CYS A 12 45.59 -8.91 -4.43
N ALA A 13 45.49 -9.98 -5.21
CA ALA A 13 44.37 -10.21 -6.12
C ALA A 13 43.03 -10.46 -5.35
N ILE A 14 43.07 -11.14 -4.21
CA ILE A 14 41.92 -11.36 -3.36
C ILE A 14 41.45 -10.03 -2.71
N PHE A 15 42.38 -9.20 -2.25
CA PHE A 15 42.00 -7.87 -1.70
C PHE A 15 41.49 -6.91 -2.78
N ALA A 16 41.96 -6.94 -3.99
CA ALA A 16 41.46 -6.13 -5.10
C ALA A 16 40.09 -6.55 -5.57
N ALA A 17 39.70 -7.84 -5.39
CA ALA A 17 38.33 -8.32 -5.70
C ALA A 17 37.29 -7.99 -4.62
N ILE A 18 37.73 -7.76 -3.38
CA ILE A 18 36.79 -7.45 -2.25
C ILE A 18 36.41 -5.96 -2.23
N ILE A 19 37.29 -5.07 -2.67
CA ILE A 19 37.06 -3.62 -2.67
C ILE A 19 35.88 -3.20 -3.58
N PRO A 20 35.77 -3.67 -4.84
CA PRO A 20 34.63 -3.31 -5.68
C PRO A 20 33.29 -3.90 -5.21
N ALA A 21 33.29 -5.08 -4.57
CA ALA A 21 32.08 -5.67 -4.01
C ALA A 21 31.51 -4.82 -2.86
N LYS A 22 32.33 -4.25 -1.98
CA LYS A 22 31.88 -3.29 -0.95
C LYS A 22 31.44 -1.96 -1.54
N ALA A 23 32.07 -1.48 -2.60
CA ALA A 23 31.69 -0.24 -3.27
C ALA A 23 30.31 -0.37 -3.96
N GLN A 24 29.95 -1.54 -4.48
CA GLN A 24 28.62 -1.80 -5.03
C GLN A 24 27.52 -1.81 -3.96
N PHE A 25 27.83 -2.20 -2.73
CA PHE A 25 26.89 -2.13 -1.61
C PHE A 25 26.71 -0.71 -1.04
N MET A 26 27.66 0.19 -1.29
CA MET A 26 27.58 1.58 -0.84
C MET A 26 26.90 2.53 -1.82
N ASN A 27 26.70 2.12 -3.08
CA ASN A 27 25.95 2.86 -4.09
C ASN A 27 24.51 2.33 -4.19
N GLY A 28 23.80 2.32 -3.09
CA GLY A 28 22.34 2.18 -3.13
C GLY A 28 21.72 3.31 -3.96
N PRO A 29 20.49 3.13 -4.48
CA PRO A 29 19.83 4.17 -5.25
C PRO A 29 19.80 5.46 -4.43
N SER A 30 20.08 6.59 -5.09
CA SER A 30 19.98 7.89 -4.43
C SER A 30 18.53 8.16 -4.01
N TYR A 31 18.34 9.05 -3.05
CA TYR A 31 16.97 9.45 -2.67
C TYR A 31 16.17 10.00 -3.87
N ALA A 32 16.84 10.65 -4.81
CA ALA A 32 16.24 11.11 -6.06
C ALA A 32 15.77 9.92 -6.93
N ASP A 33 16.62 8.91 -7.12
CA ASP A 33 16.28 7.71 -7.89
C ASP A 33 15.10 6.95 -7.27
N LEU A 34 15.04 6.86 -5.93
CA LEU A 34 13.92 6.25 -5.23
C LEU A 34 12.63 7.05 -5.43
N ASN A 35 12.71 8.38 -5.43
CA ASN A 35 11.55 9.27 -5.61
C ASN A 35 10.92 9.15 -7.01
N ASP A 36 11.70 8.75 -8.00
CA ASP A 36 11.25 8.54 -9.40
C ASP A 36 10.95 7.06 -9.72
N SER A 37 11.03 6.18 -8.74
CA SER A 37 10.69 4.77 -8.92
C SER A 37 9.22 4.60 -9.31
N GLU A 38 8.93 3.54 -10.08
CA GLU A 38 7.56 3.19 -10.48
C GLU A 38 6.62 3.07 -9.27
N THR A 39 7.09 2.40 -8.22
CA THR A 39 6.32 2.23 -6.97
C THR A 39 5.96 3.56 -6.33
N VAL A 40 6.91 4.50 -6.23
CA VAL A 40 6.62 5.82 -5.63
C VAL A 40 5.68 6.64 -6.51
N ARG A 41 5.81 6.56 -7.84
CA ARG A 41 4.86 7.21 -8.75
C ARG A 41 3.45 6.65 -8.60
N ALA A 42 3.30 5.33 -8.57
CA ALA A 42 2.01 4.66 -8.37
C ALA A 42 1.40 5.02 -7.00
N MET A 43 2.19 5.04 -5.93
CA MET A 43 1.73 5.48 -4.61
C MET A 43 1.25 6.93 -4.62
N LYS A 44 1.95 7.85 -5.30
CA LYS A 44 1.53 9.25 -5.45
C LYS A 44 0.21 9.35 -6.20
N GLU A 45 0.01 8.56 -7.26
CA GLU A 45 -1.22 8.49 -8.02
C GLU A 45 -2.38 7.98 -7.15
N HIS A 46 -2.17 6.89 -6.41
CA HIS A 46 -3.17 6.37 -5.47
C HIS A 46 -3.56 7.41 -4.41
N VAL A 47 -2.57 8.06 -3.77
CA VAL A 47 -2.85 9.10 -2.78
C VAL A 47 -3.63 10.24 -3.40
N SER A 48 -3.21 10.73 -4.58
CA SER A 48 -3.89 11.83 -5.28
C SER A 48 -5.35 11.49 -5.61
N THR A 49 -5.60 10.26 -6.09
CA THR A 49 -6.95 9.80 -6.43
C THR A 49 -7.82 9.65 -5.18
N ILE A 50 -7.32 8.96 -4.16
CA ILE A 50 -8.07 8.66 -2.93
C ILE A 50 -8.35 9.94 -2.12
N SER A 51 -7.46 10.94 -2.16
CA SER A 51 -7.64 12.22 -1.49
C SER A 51 -8.20 13.33 -2.40
N ALA A 52 -8.71 13.00 -3.58
CA ALA A 52 -9.32 13.97 -4.47
C ALA A 52 -10.63 14.53 -3.90
N ALA A 53 -11.01 15.74 -4.33
CA ALA A 53 -12.23 16.40 -3.86
C ALA A 53 -13.49 15.58 -4.11
N VAL A 54 -13.55 14.84 -5.22
CA VAL A 54 -14.66 13.96 -5.59
C VAL A 54 -14.90 12.83 -4.58
N MET A 55 -13.89 12.46 -3.80
CA MET A 55 -14.00 11.46 -2.73
C MET A 55 -14.59 12.04 -1.43
N GLU A 56 -14.94 13.34 -1.40
CA GLU A 56 -15.68 14.00 -0.31
C GLU A 56 -15.13 13.73 1.10
N GLY A 57 -13.81 13.47 1.21
CA GLY A 57 -13.17 13.13 2.49
C GLY A 57 -13.59 11.78 3.08
N ARG A 58 -14.25 10.90 2.33
CA ARG A 58 -14.48 9.47 2.61
C ARG A 58 -15.12 9.16 3.98
N LYS A 59 -16.09 9.95 4.41
CA LYS A 59 -16.79 9.65 5.66
C LYS A 59 -17.50 8.30 5.56
N ALA A 60 -17.41 7.49 6.61
CA ALA A 60 -18.10 6.19 6.66
C ALA A 60 -19.60 6.37 6.34
N GLY A 61 -20.10 5.55 5.42
CA GLY A 61 -21.48 5.61 4.92
C GLY A 61 -21.74 6.67 3.85
N SER A 62 -20.74 7.46 3.45
CA SER A 62 -20.88 8.47 2.38
C SER A 62 -20.64 7.89 0.98
N GLU A 63 -21.03 8.65 -0.03
CA GLU A 63 -20.73 8.34 -1.42
C GLU A 63 -19.21 8.31 -1.69
N GLY A 64 -18.43 9.21 -1.06
CA GLY A 64 -16.99 9.22 -1.17
C GLY A 64 -16.33 7.95 -0.63
N GLU A 65 -16.85 7.36 0.45
CA GLU A 65 -16.41 6.04 0.92
C GLU A 65 -16.74 4.96 -0.12
N ARG A 66 -17.95 4.94 -0.66
CA ARG A 66 -18.38 3.98 -1.67
C ARG A 66 -17.48 4.03 -2.91
N MET A 67 -17.23 5.22 -3.43
CA MET A 67 -16.34 5.43 -4.57
C MET A 67 -14.92 4.97 -4.28
N THR A 68 -14.43 5.19 -3.06
CA THR A 68 -13.11 4.72 -2.64
C THR A 68 -13.05 3.19 -2.60
N ALA A 69 -14.09 2.52 -2.10
CA ALA A 69 -14.17 1.06 -2.10
C ALA A 69 -14.19 0.50 -3.53
N GLU A 70 -14.90 1.14 -4.46
CA GLU A 70 -14.90 0.77 -5.88
C GLU A 70 -13.50 0.94 -6.51
N TYR A 71 -12.83 2.06 -6.21
CA TYR A 71 -11.47 2.30 -6.67
C TYR A 71 -10.51 1.22 -6.18
N VAL A 72 -10.49 0.94 -4.87
CA VAL A 72 -9.63 -0.08 -4.26
C VAL A 72 -9.89 -1.45 -4.85
N THR A 73 -11.17 -1.83 -4.98
CA THR A 73 -11.60 -3.08 -5.64
C THR A 73 -11.10 -3.17 -7.08
N GLY A 74 -11.21 -2.08 -7.84
CA GLY A 74 -10.72 -1.99 -9.21
C GLY A 74 -9.21 -2.17 -9.31
N ILE A 75 -8.45 -1.60 -8.38
CA ILE A 75 -6.99 -1.73 -8.34
C ILE A 75 -6.57 -3.17 -7.97
N PHE A 76 -7.20 -3.81 -6.98
CA PHE A 76 -6.93 -5.23 -6.68
C PHE A 76 -7.16 -6.11 -7.90
N LYS A 77 -8.30 -5.94 -8.60
CA LYS A 77 -8.60 -6.68 -9.83
C LYS A 77 -7.57 -6.42 -10.94
N LYS A 78 -7.17 -5.14 -11.12
CA LYS A 78 -6.12 -4.76 -12.10
C LYS A 78 -4.80 -5.47 -11.82
N TYR A 79 -4.46 -5.68 -10.56
CA TYR A 79 -3.25 -6.39 -10.15
C TYR A 79 -3.40 -7.93 -10.16
N GLY A 80 -4.58 -8.46 -10.46
CA GLY A 80 -4.86 -9.89 -10.45
C GLY A 80 -4.99 -10.48 -9.06
N VAL A 81 -5.27 -9.65 -8.05
CA VAL A 81 -5.55 -10.08 -6.68
C VAL A 81 -7.02 -10.48 -6.56
N ASP A 82 -7.29 -11.63 -5.94
CA ASP A 82 -8.66 -12.12 -5.76
C ASP A 82 -9.42 -11.23 -4.77
N VAL A 83 -10.54 -10.66 -5.20
CA VAL A 83 -11.42 -9.88 -4.33
C VAL A 83 -12.51 -10.79 -3.77
N LEU A 84 -12.52 -10.96 -2.46
CA LEU A 84 -13.46 -11.83 -1.74
C LEU A 84 -14.75 -11.10 -1.35
N SER A 85 -14.69 -9.80 -1.11
CA SER A 85 -15.87 -8.98 -0.85
C SER A 85 -16.74 -8.85 -2.12
N GLY A 86 -18.05 -8.67 -1.94
CA GLY A 86 -18.98 -8.42 -3.05
C GLY A 86 -18.64 -7.16 -3.85
N LYS A 87 -19.44 -6.87 -4.88
CA LYS A 87 -19.25 -5.69 -5.76
C LYS A 87 -19.18 -4.38 -4.95
N ASP A 88 -20.01 -4.29 -3.90
CA ASP A 88 -20.12 -3.10 -3.05
C ASP A 88 -19.32 -3.21 -1.75
N GLY A 89 -18.38 -4.16 -1.67
CA GLY A 89 -17.63 -4.48 -0.47
C GLY A 89 -18.37 -5.46 0.46
N ASP A 90 -17.79 -5.72 1.61
CA ASP A 90 -18.43 -6.42 2.72
C ASP A 90 -19.14 -5.39 3.59
N VAL A 91 -20.46 -5.35 3.46
CA VAL A 91 -21.33 -4.27 3.98
C VAL A 91 -21.73 -4.55 5.41
N PHE A 92 -21.67 -3.53 6.28
CA PHE A 92 -22.10 -3.58 7.67
C PHE A 92 -22.77 -2.28 8.12
N GLY A 93 -23.55 -2.36 9.18
CA GLY A 93 -24.25 -1.22 9.78
C GLY A 93 -23.45 -0.60 10.93
N ILE A 94 -23.39 0.73 10.97
CA ILE A 94 -22.84 1.51 12.08
C ILE A 94 -24.00 2.25 12.76
N ARG A 95 -24.36 1.81 13.97
CA ARG A 95 -25.40 2.48 14.75
C ARG A 95 -24.92 3.84 15.23
N GLN A 96 -25.73 4.87 14.98
CA GLN A 96 -25.47 6.24 15.40
C GLN A 96 -26.14 6.53 16.76
N GLU A 97 -25.70 7.57 17.46
CA GLU A 97 -26.27 7.98 18.75
C GLU A 97 -27.75 8.40 18.63
N ASN A 98 -28.12 8.98 17.50
CA ASN A 98 -29.52 9.36 17.20
C ASN A 98 -30.44 8.16 16.89
N GLY A 99 -29.91 6.93 16.90
CA GLY A 99 -30.64 5.70 16.60
C GLY A 99 -30.61 5.26 15.14
N ASP A 100 -30.14 6.10 14.21
CA ASP A 100 -29.95 5.75 12.80
C ASP A 100 -28.84 4.74 12.59
N THR A 101 -28.83 4.10 11.43
CA THR A 101 -27.76 3.18 11.03
C THR A 101 -27.17 3.65 9.72
N LEU A 102 -25.88 3.98 9.73
CA LEU A 102 -25.09 4.21 8.52
C LEU A 102 -24.62 2.89 7.96
N THR A 103 -24.61 2.77 6.65
CA THR A 103 -24.07 1.60 5.94
C THR A 103 -22.64 1.88 5.52
N SER A 104 -21.70 1.14 6.06
CA SER A 104 -20.28 1.19 5.69
C SER A 104 -19.82 -0.15 5.10
N ARG A 105 -18.59 -0.26 4.67
CA ARG A 105 -18.08 -1.43 3.95
C ARG A 105 -16.59 -1.65 4.13
N ASN A 106 -16.18 -2.93 4.11
CA ASN A 106 -14.80 -3.34 3.97
C ASN A 106 -14.54 -3.85 2.55
N VAL A 107 -13.35 -3.62 2.01
CA VAL A 107 -12.86 -4.32 0.82
C VAL A 107 -11.92 -5.42 1.30
N ILE A 108 -12.19 -6.66 0.90
CA ILE A 108 -11.41 -7.83 1.31
C ILE A 108 -10.83 -8.47 0.06
N ALA A 109 -9.51 -8.63 0.02
CA ALA A 109 -8.80 -9.24 -1.08
C ALA A 109 -7.79 -10.27 -0.58
N PHE A 110 -7.38 -11.21 -1.46
CA PHE A 110 -6.65 -12.40 -1.08
C PHE A 110 -5.60 -12.79 -2.11
N ILE A 111 -4.43 -13.20 -1.63
CA ILE A 111 -3.37 -13.82 -2.42
C ILE A 111 -3.05 -15.17 -1.79
N GLN A 112 -3.20 -16.26 -2.55
CA GLN A 112 -2.87 -17.58 -2.07
C GLN A 112 -1.35 -17.79 -2.01
N GLY A 113 -0.86 -18.35 -0.90
CA GLY A 113 0.53 -18.77 -0.76
C GLY A 113 0.85 -20.02 -1.60
N GLY A 114 2.11 -20.10 -2.07
CA GLY A 114 2.59 -21.22 -2.89
C GLY A 114 2.93 -22.49 -2.10
N ASP A 115 3.29 -22.38 -0.82
CA ASP A 115 3.68 -23.52 0.00
C ASP A 115 2.45 -24.27 0.53
N LYS A 116 2.31 -25.55 0.14
CA LYS A 116 1.17 -26.40 0.55
C LYS A 116 1.06 -26.59 2.08
N ALA A 117 2.15 -26.49 2.83
CA ALA A 117 2.15 -26.64 4.28
C ALA A 117 1.82 -25.33 5.01
N LEU A 118 2.00 -24.17 4.37
CA LEU A 118 1.87 -22.86 4.98
C LEU A 118 0.72 -22.01 4.40
N ARG A 119 0.19 -22.33 3.21
CA ARG A 119 -0.83 -21.53 2.53
C ARG A 119 -2.15 -21.38 3.31
N ASP A 120 -2.42 -22.30 4.26
CA ASP A 120 -3.60 -22.23 5.13
C ASP A 120 -3.33 -21.36 6.39
N LYS A 121 -2.15 -20.74 6.44
CA LYS A 121 -1.77 -19.74 7.45
C LYS A 121 -1.70 -18.38 6.81
N TYR A 122 -2.32 -17.39 7.44
CA TYR A 122 -2.56 -16.08 6.85
C TYR A 122 -1.69 -15.00 7.47
N ILE A 123 -1.27 -14.06 6.63
CA ILE A 123 -0.79 -12.74 7.05
C ILE A 123 -1.93 -11.77 6.71
N VAL A 124 -2.38 -10.98 7.67
CA VAL A 124 -3.43 -9.96 7.46
C VAL A 124 -2.77 -8.60 7.39
N ILE A 125 -3.05 -7.87 6.32
CA ILE A 125 -2.57 -6.50 6.08
C ILE A 125 -3.79 -5.60 5.95
N GLY A 126 -3.99 -4.69 6.88
CA GLY A 126 -5.12 -3.78 6.91
C GLY A 126 -4.72 -2.32 6.75
N ALA A 127 -5.54 -1.55 6.05
CA ALA A 127 -5.44 -0.10 5.98
C ALA A 127 -6.83 0.52 6.12
N ARG A 128 -6.94 1.58 6.93
CA ARG A 128 -8.21 2.31 7.06
C ARG A 128 -8.52 3.06 5.77
N MET A 129 -9.73 2.86 5.25
CA MET A 129 -10.20 3.45 4.01
C MET A 129 -11.00 4.74 4.26
N ASP A 130 -11.81 4.76 5.29
CA ASP A 130 -12.63 5.91 5.68
C ASP A 130 -11.81 7.07 6.26
N ASN A 131 -12.44 8.24 6.34
CA ASN A 131 -11.88 9.42 6.99
C ASN A 131 -13.02 10.33 7.51
N LEU A 132 -12.75 11.60 7.81
CA LEU A 132 -13.68 12.51 8.49
C LEU A 132 -14.79 13.06 7.59
N GLY A 133 -14.60 13.06 6.26
CA GLY A 133 -15.58 13.61 5.32
C GLY A 133 -15.53 15.12 5.20
N THR A 134 -16.69 15.72 5.02
CA THR A 134 -16.88 17.18 4.98
C THR A 134 -17.66 17.62 6.20
N ASP A 135 -17.25 18.73 6.79
CA ASP A 135 -17.88 19.36 7.93
C ASP A 135 -18.07 20.86 7.65
N THR A 136 -18.98 21.50 8.37
CA THR A 136 -19.18 22.95 8.28
C THR A 136 -18.55 23.64 9.48
N MET A 137 -17.83 24.72 9.23
CA MET A 137 -17.23 25.54 10.27
C MET A 137 -17.59 27.02 10.08
N THR A 138 -17.66 27.74 11.18
CA THR A 138 -17.89 29.19 11.14
C THR A 138 -16.57 29.92 11.28
N ILE A 139 -16.20 30.70 10.27
CA ILE A 139 -15.02 31.57 10.28
C ILE A 139 -15.51 33.00 10.07
N ASP A 140 -15.21 33.88 11.00
CA ASP A 140 -15.60 35.31 10.97
C ASP A 140 -17.10 35.52 10.71
N GLY A 141 -17.93 34.70 11.36
CA GLY A 141 -19.40 34.75 11.21
C GLY A 141 -19.96 34.21 9.91
N ARG A 142 -19.12 33.57 9.06
CA ARG A 142 -19.54 32.92 7.81
C ARG A 142 -19.39 31.42 7.93
N THR A 143 -20.43 30.70 7.52
CA THR A 143 -20.38 29.25 7.43
C THR A 143 -19.66 28.83 6.14
N VAL A 144 -18.63 28.02 6.27
CA VAL A 144 -17.82 27.48 5.15
C VAL A 144 -17.72 25.97 5.30
N ASP A 145 -17.79 25.26 4.19
CA ASP A 145 -17.56 23.82 4.15
C ASP A 145 -16.05 23.52 4.17
N ARG A 146 -15.68 22.56 5.00
CA ARG A 146 -14.31 22.06 5.09
C ARG A 146 -14.29 20.57 4.79
N THR A 147 -13.62 20.19 3.72
CA THR A 147 -13.37 18.78 3.38
C THR A 147 -12.04 18.32 3.94
N TYR A 148 -12.06 17.20 4.66
CA TYR A 148 -10.88 16.53 5.17
C TYR A 148 -10.40 15.53 4.13
N TYR A 149 -9.57 15.95 3.20
CA TYR A 149 -9.08 15.12 2.09
C TYR A 149 -8.30 13.88 2.54
N GLY A 150 -7.65 13.93 3.70
CA GLY A 150 -7.05 12.76 4.34
C GLY A 150 -5.95 12.09 3.54
N ALA A 151 -5.06 12.85 2.89
CA ALA A 151 -3.91 12.30 2.17
C ALA A 151 -3.02 11.46 3.10
N ASN A 152 -2.68 12.01 4.27
CA ASN A 152 -1.93 11.31 5.32
C ASN A 152 -2.82 10.53 6.31
N GLY A 153 -4.11 10.72 6.26
CA GLY A 153 -5.05 10.07 7.19
C GLY A 153 -6.26 9.42 6.49
N ASN A 154 -6.13 8.33 5.73
CA ASN A 154 -5.02 7.40 5.60
C ASN A 154 -4.85 6.97 4.13
N ALA A 155 -5.03 7.87 3.15
CA ALA A 155 -4.84 7.54 1.74
C ALA A 155 -3.41 7.03 1.48
N SER A 156 -2.40 7.54 2.21
CA SER A 156 -1.02 7.08 2.11
C SER A 156 -0.84 5.61 2.54
N GLY A 157 -1.44 5.20 3.65
CA GLY A 157 -1.40 3.80 4.09
C GLY A 157 -2.16 2.87 3.15
N LEU A 158 -3.27 3.34 2.59
CA LEU A 158 -4.04 2.59 1.59
C LEU A 158 -3.25 2.45 0.29
N ALA A 159 -2.58 3.50 -0.19
CA ALA A 159 -1.70 3.46 -1.34
C ALA A 159 -0.53 2.49 -1.15
N MET A 160 0.10 2.51 0.03
CA MET A 160 1.17 1.56 0.37
C MET A 160 0.67 0.10 0.37
N MET A 161 -0.53 -0.15 0.91
CA MET A 161 -1.14 -1.48 0.91
C MET A 161 -1.41 -1.97 -0.52
N LEU A 162 -1.91 -1.10 -1.41
CA LEU A 162 -2.18 -1.44 -2.81
C LEU A 162 -0.88 -1.80 -3.57
N GLU A 163 0.18 -1.02 -3.39
CA GLU A 163 1.48 -1.32 -4.01
C GLU A 163 2.12 -2.58 -3.44
N LEU A 164 1.98 -2.81 -2.13
CA LEU A 164 2.42 -4.06 -1.53
C LEU A 164 1.65 -5.26 -2.10
N ALA A 165 0.35 -5.14 -2.32
CA ALA A 165 -0.46 -6.18 -2.94
C ALA A 165 0.00 -6.48 -4.37
N ARG A 166 0.32 -5.46 -5.18
CA ARG A 166 0.90 -5.62 -6.51
C ARG A 166 2.22 -6.40 -6.47
N MET A 167 3.12 -6.01 -5.58
CA MET A 167 4.43 -6.66 -5.43
C MET A 167 4.29 -8.12 -4.96
N LEU A 168 3.42 -8.39 -4.00
CA LEU A 168 3.17 -9.74 -3.48
C LEU A 168 2.49 -10.62 -4.54
N GLN A 169 1.52 -10.09 -5.28
CA GLN A 169 0.85 -10.83 -6.35
C GLN A 169 1.84 -11.21 -7.47
N THR A 170 2.71 -10.30 -7.88
CA THR A 170 3.76 -10.58 -8.87
C THR A 170 4.70 -11.71 -8.42
N ASN A 171 4.91 -11.84 -7.12
CA ASN A 171 5.78 -12.84 -6.51
C ASN A 171 5.00 -13.96 -5.80
N SER A 172 3.72 -14.13 -6.09
CA SER A 172 2.84 -15.08 -5.37
C SER A 172 3.37 -16.51 -5.29
N PRO A 173 4.06 -17.09 -6.32
CA PRO A 173 4.63 -18.43 -6.21
C PRO A 173 5.72 -18.56 -5.12
N LEU A 174 6.35 -17.46 -4.72
CA LEU A 174 7.40 -17.44 -3.69
C LEU A 174 6.83 -17.22 -2.28
N LEU A 175 5.54 -16.90 -2.15
CA LEU A 175 4.91 -16.69 -0.85
C LEU A 175 4.69 -18.03 -0.16
N GLY A 176 5.21 -18.20 1.04
CA GLY A 176 4.92 -19.38 1.84
C GLY A 176 3.48 -19.35 2.37
N ARG A 177 3.08 -18.26 3.00
CA ARG A 177 1.73 -18.03 3.55
C ARG A 177 0.84 -17.26 2.60
N SER A 178 -0.46 -17.46 2.74
CA SER A 178 -1.46 -16.62 2.09
C SER A 178 -1.52 -15.23 2.73
N VAL A 179 -1.95 -14.24 1.96
CA VAL A 179 -2.08 -12.87 2.42
C VAL A 179 -3.52 -12.39 2.23
N LEU A 180 -4.09 -11.85 3.29
CA LEU A 180 -5.42 -11.24 3.30
C LEU A 180 -5.27 -9.71 3.47
N PHE A 181 -5.90 -8.95 2.59
CA PHE A 181 -5.94 -7.50 2.64
C PHE A 181 -7.32 -7.03 3.06
#